data_7eac006b4e15d4104bb53d2cf156c64d
#
_entry.id   7eac006b4e15d4104bb53d2cf156c64d
#
_cell.length_a   1.000
_cell.length_b   1.000
_cell.length_c   1.000
_cell.angle_alpha   90.00
_cell.angle_beta   90.00
_cell.angle_gamma   90.00
#
_symmetry.space_group_name_H-M   'P 1'
#
loop_
_entity.id
_entity.type
_entity.pdbx_description
1 polymer ?
#
loop_
_entity_poly.entity_id
_entity_poly.type
_entity_poly.pdbx_seq_one_letter_code
_entity_poly.pdbx_strand_id
1 'polypeptide(L)'
;MKVGTDGTLLGAWANGNQNQNEDENENENEDENQNENQNENGNEIILDVGTGTGLIALMMAQRFPKAQVIGIDIDADAVLQAQENVAASPFADRVTILLQDFSALTSHLSPLTSPPSVIVCNPPYFTQSLPCPDDKRTMARHDDTLSYRTLATNAWQLLSDGGELSVIVPTDQQARMEAEAVLAGFSLCRECKVKTSTNKPPKRVLLAFRKHPSTPLRTTLTIGSAEYHELTKDFYL
;
A
#
# COMPACT_ATOMS: atom_id res chain seq x y z
N MET A 1 19.41 -4.19 4.01
CA MET A 1 18.24 -5.01 3.57
C MET A 1 18.22 -5.06 2.04
N LYS A 2 17.89 -6.18 1.39
CA LYS A 2 17.79 -6.20 -0.08
C LYS A 2 16.48 -5.53 -0.49
N VAL A 3 16.54 -4.60 -1.44
CA VAL A 3 15.35 -4.06 -2.10
C VAL A 3 14.59 -5.23 -2.74
N GLY A 4 13.38 -5.48 -2.27
CA GLY A 4 12.58 -6.60 -2.75
C GLY A 4 11.70 -6.19 -3.94
N THR A 5 11.60 -7.06 -4.94
CA THR A 5 10.68 -6.87 -6.08
C THR A 5 9.25 -6.57 -5.64
N ASP A 6 8.81 -7.12 -4.51
CA ASP A 6 7.47 -6.92 -3.96
C ASP A 6 7.22 -5.45 -3.58
N GLY A 7 8.18 -4.79 -2.91
CA GLY A 7 8.08 -3.35 -2.58
C GLY A 7 8.01 -2.47 -3.82
N THR A 8 8.87 -2.74 -4.81
CA THR A 8 8.85 -1.99 -6.09
C THR A 8 7.52 -2.17 -6.83
N LEU A 9 7.00 -3.39 -6.89
CA LEU A 9 5.70 -3.66 -7.52
C LEU A 9 4.57 -2.92 -6.83
N LEU A 10 4.52 -2.97 -5.49
CA LEU A 10 3.47 -2.28 -4.74
C LEU A 10 3.58 -0.76 -4.90
N GLY A 11 4.77 -0.19 -4.72
CA GLY A 11 4.99 1.25 -4.88
C GLY A 11 4.67 1.77 -6.28
N ALA A 12 4.90 0.97 -7.32
CA ALA A 12 4.53 1.31 -8.70
C ALA A 12 3.04 1.17 -8.99
N TRP A 13 2.34 0.20 -8.36
CA TRP A 13 0.96 -0.17 -8.68
C TRP A 13 -0.11 0.51 -7.81
N ALA A 14 0.18 0.83 -6.54
CA ALA A 14 -0.78 1.37 -5.59
C ALA A 14 -1.43 2.66 -6.12
N ASN A 15 -2.76 2.83 -5.90
CA ASN A 15 -3.57 3.98 -6.30
C ASN A 15 -3.45 4.37 -7.79
N GLY A 16 -3.33 3.37 -8.70
CA GLY A 16 -3.03 3.58 -10.11
C GLY A 16 -4.18 4.14 -10.99
N ASN A 17 -5.39 4.31 -10.47
CA ASN A 17 -6.56 4.63 -11.30
C ASN A 17 -7.06 6.09 -11.19
N GLN A 18 -6.32 7.02 -10.64
CA GLN A 18 -6.76 8.42 -10.64
C GLN A 18 -6.65 9.11 -12.02
N ASN A 19 -5.88 8.55 -12.95
CA ASN A 19 -5.62 9.18 -14.26
C ASN A 19 -6.42 8.58 -15.43
N GLN A 20 -7.38 7.66 -15.22
CA GLN A 20 -8.16 7.07 -16.34
C GLN A 20 -9.54 7.69 -16.55
N ASN A 21 -9.94 8.69 -15.77
CA ASN A 21 -11.23 9.35 -15.95
C ASN A 21 -11.16 10.66 -16.77
N GLU A 22 -9.98 11.05 -17.27
CA GLU A 22 -9.84 12.28 -18.05
C GLU A 22 -9.94 12.06 -19.58
N ASP A 23 -9.85 10.81 -20.09
CA ASP A 23 -9.74 10.58 -21.54
C ASP A 23 -10.96 9.94 -22.23
N GLU A 24 -12.11 9.71 -21.56
CA GLU A 24 -13.27 9.05 -22.21
C GLU A 24 -14.59 9.85 -22.21
N ASN A 25 -14.60 11.16 -22.02
CA ASN A 25 -15.81 11.97 -22.24
C ASN A 25 -15.53 13.26 -23.02
N GLU A 26 -15.00 13.12 -24.24
CA GLU A 26 -15.29 14.09 -25.31
C GLU A 26 -16.57 13.63 -26.03
N ASN A 27 -17.73 13.86 -25.44
CA ASN A 27 -18.97 14.02 -26.17
C ASN A 27 -19.84 15.06 -25.46
N GLU A 28 -20.02 16.13 -26.21
CA GLU A 28 -20.83 17.30 -26.03
C GLU A 28 -22.16 17.04 -25.31
N ASN A 29 -22.35 17.68 -24.15
CA ASN A 29 -23.62 18.33 -23.82
C ASN A 29 -23.32 19.36 -22.70
N GLU A 30 -23.41 20.63 -23.12
CA GLU A 30 -23.49 21.78 -22.24
C GLU A 30 -24.78 21.68 -21.42
N ASP A 31 -24.65 21.30 -20.15
CA ASP A 31 -25.59 21.68 -19.10
C ASP A 31 -24.83 21.86 -17.80
N GLU A 32 -24.81 23.10 -17.35
CA GLU A 32 -24.21 23.60 -16.13
C GLU A 32 -24.79 22.85 -14.92
N ASN A 33 -24.01 21.97 -14.30
CA ASN A 33 -24.12 21.67 -12.87
C ASN A 33 -22.74 21.47 -12.27
N GLN A 34 -22.24 22.55 -11.72
CA GLN A 34 -21.06 22.64 -10.88
C GLN A 34 -21.20 21.68 -9.70
N ASN A 35 -20.55 20.55 -9.76
CA ASN A 35 -20.11 19.77 -8.61
C ASN A 35 -18.62 19.47 -8.79
N GLU A 36 -17.84 20.55 -8.85
CA GLU A 36 -16.41 20.51 -8.62
C GLU A 36 -16.16 20.15 -7.16
N ASN A 37 -16.08 18.84 -6.86
CA ASN A 37 -15.37 18.37 -5.68
C ASN A 37 -13.87 18.46 -5.95
N GLN A 38 -13.40 19.68 -6.25
CA GLN A 38 -12.01 20.06 -6.14
C GLN A 38 -11.71 20.17 -4.64
N ASN A 39 -11.12 19.15 -4.07
CA ASN A 39 -10.33 19.29 -2.86
C ASN A 39 -9.08 20.12 -3.22
N GLU A 40 -9.26 21.41 -3.52
CA GLU A 40 -8.19 22.36 -3.82
C GLU A 40 -7.33 22.74 -2.60
N ASN A 41 -7.66 22.22 -1.42
CA ASN A 41 -6.94 22.54 -0.19
C ASN A 41 -6.69 21.24 0.60
N GLY A 42 -5.69 20.49 0.28
CA GLY A 42 -5.40 19.43 1.21
C GLY A 42 -4.10 18.72 0.87
N ASN A 43 -3.19 18.75 1.80
CA ASN A 43 -2.09 17.83 1.83
C ASN A 43 -2.65 16.40 1.78
N GLU A 44 -2.69 15.80 0.58
CA GLU A 44 -2.97 14.38 0.44
C GLU A 44 -1.96 13.61 1.30
N ILE A 45 -2.45 12.76 2.22
CA ILE A 45 -1.57 11.96 3.07
C ILE A 45 -1.55 10.53 2.55
N ILE A 46 -0.34 10.01 2.36
CA ILE A 46 -0.08 8.60 2.04
C ILE A 46 0.65 7.98 3.21
N LEU A 47 0.15 6.85 3.70
CA LEU A 47 0.74 6.11 4.82
C LEU A 47 1.35 4.80 4.33
N ASP A 48 2.66 4.63 4.54
CA ASP A 48 3.41 3.39 4.27
C ASP A 48 3.62 2.63 5.57
N VAL A 49 2.92 1.50 5.72
CA VAL A 49 2.90 0.67 6.93
C VAL A 49 3.92 -0.46 6.84
N GLY A 50 4.85 -0.50 7.78
CA GLY A 50 6.02 -1.40 7.73
C GLY A 50 6.99 -0.93 6.64
N THR A 51 7.35 0.36 6.69
CA THR A 51 8.10 1.04 5.63
C THR A 51 9.49 0.45 5.38
N GLY A 52 10.05 -0.29 6.35
CA GLY A 52 11.37 -0.90 6.26
C GLY A 52 12.45 0.12 5.95
N THR A 53 13.03 0.06 4.76
CA THR A 53 14.06 1.01 4.31
C THR A 53 13.51 2.30 3.69
N GLY A 54 12.19 2.52 3.72
CA GLY A 54 11.54 3.69 3.13
C GLY A 54 11.32 3.61 1.62
N LEU A 55 11.54 2.44 0.99
CA LEU A 55 11.44 2.30 -0.46
C LEU A 55 10.07 2.69 -1.00
N ILE A 56 9.00 2.11 -0.44
CA ILE A 56 7.64 2.36 -0.92
C ILE A 56 7.26 3.81 -0.65
N ALA A 57 7.59 4.35 0.53
CA ALA A 57 7.36 5.75 0.86
C ALA A 57 8.00 6.70 -0.17
N LEU A 58 9.27 6.46 -0.55
CA LEU A 58 9.97 7.27 -1.56
C LEU A 58 9.34 7.14 -2.96
N MET A 59 8.92 5.93 -3.36
CA MET A 59 8.23 5.70 -4.63
C MET A 59 6.88 6.43 -4.68
N MET A 60 6.12 6.40 -3.57
CA MET A 60 4.86 7.13 -3.47
C MET A 60 5.09 8.65 -3.53
N ALA A 61 6.13 9.17 -2.87
CA ALA A 61 6.49 10.59 -2.97
C ALA A 61 6.88 11.01 -4.39
N GLN A 62 7.55 10.13 -5.15
CA GLN A 62 7.90 10.38 -6.56
C GLN A 62 6.65 10.44 -7.44
N ARG A 63 5.70 9.51 -7.26
CA ARG A 63 4.47 9.41 -8.06
C ARG A 63 3.43 10.49 -7.73
N PHE A 64 3.37 10.91 -6.48
CA PHE A 64 2.38 11.87 -5.97
C PHE A 64 3.06 13.15 -5.48
N PRO A 65 3.40 14.09 -6.39
CA PRO A 65 4.23 15.24 -6.08
C PRO A 65 3.60 16.24 -5.10
N LYS A 66 2.28 16.18 -4.90
CA LYS A 66 1.55 17.04 -3.96
C LYS A 66 1.29 16.36 -2.60
N ALA A 67 1.55 15.04 -2.49
CA ALA A 67 1.26 14.30 -1.27
C ALA A 67 2.36 14.47 -0.21
N GLN A 68 1.94 14.44 1.07
CA GLN A 68 2.78 14.18 2.21
C GLN A 68 2.81 12.67 2.45
N VAL A 69 3.97 12.07 2.54
CA VAL A 69 4.13 10.63 2.75
C VAL A 69 4.67 10.37 4.16
N ILE A 70 3.99 9.51 4.90
CA ILE A 70 4.40 9.10 6.23
C ILE A 70 4.70 7.62 6.20
N GLY A 71 5.96 7.24 6.45
CA GLY A 71 6.36 5.86 6.64
C GLY A 71 6.43 5.53 8.13
N ILE A 72 5.90 4.39 8.53
CA ILE A 72 5.98 3.90 9.91
C ILE A 72 6.55 2.50 9.97
N ASP A 73 7.33 2.23 11.00
CA ASP A 73 7.85 0.89 11.31
C ASP A 73 8.01 0.72 12.82
N ILE A 74 7.98 -0.52 13.31
CA ILE A 74 8.25 -0.88 14.71
C ILE A 74 9.73 -1.14 14.96
N ASP A 75 10.52 -1.39 13.91
CA ASP A 75 11.95 -1.67 13.98
C ASP A 75 12.75 -0.36 13.94
N ALA A 76 13.42 -0.02 15.04
CA ALA A 76 14.19 1.21 15.14
C ALA A 76 15.36 1.29 14.14
N ASP A 77 16.00 0.15 13.83
CA ASP A 77 17.09 0.09 12.87
C ASP A 77 16.59 0.33 11.44
N ALA A 78 15.42 -0.22 11.11
CA ALA A 78 14.74 0.04 9.83
C ALA A 78 14.36 1.52 9.70
N VAL A 79 13.79 2.11 10.76
CA VAL A 79 13.42 3.55 10.81
C VAL A 79 14.66 4.43 10.59
N LEU A 80 15.77 4.14 11.26
CA LEU A 80 17.01 4.90 11.09
C LEU A 80 17.50 4.84 9.63
N GLN A 81 17.53 3.63 9.06
CA GLN A 81 17.93 3.45 7.66
C GLN A 81 17.00 4.17 6.69
N ALA A 82 15.68 4.13 6.95
CA ALA A 82 14.69 4.84 6.13
C ALA A 82 14.87 6.36 6.20
N GLN A 83 15.14 6.91 7.41
CA GLN A 83 15.41 8.32 7.60
C GLN A 83 16.67 8.78 6.85
N GLU A 84 17.74 7.98 6.88
CA GLU A 84 18.95 8.24 6.09
C GLU A 84 18.65 8.25 4.58
N ASN A 85 17.89 7.26 4.09
CA ASN A 85 17.51 7.18 2.69
C ASN A 85 16.63 8.36 2.26
N VAL A 86 15.68 8.77 3.10
CA VAL A 86 14.83 9.95 2.86
C VAL A 86 15.66 11.21 2.83
N ALA A 87 16.56 11.41 3.79
CA ALA A 87 17.43 12.60 3.85
C ALA A 87 18.35 12.73 2.61
N ALA A 88 18.75 11.59 2.03
CA ALA A 88 19.55 11.55 0.80
C ALA A 88 18.73 11.68 -0.49
N SER A 89 17.39 11.69 -0.40
CA SER A 89 16.48 11.76 -1.55
C SER A 89 16.05 13.19 -1.87
N PRO A 90 15.53 13.45 -3.07
CA PRO A 90 14.94 14.75 -3.41
C PRO A 90 13.55 14.99 -2.75
N PHE A 91 13.06 14.08 -1.91
CA PHE A 91 11.72 14.10 -1.30
C PHE A 91 11.76 14.34 0.22
N ALA A 92 12.91 14.74 0.78
CA ALA A 92 13.12 14.91 2.22
C ALA A 92 12.15 15.92 2.87
N ASP A 93 11.63 16.86 2.12
CA ASP A 93 10.65 17.87 2.54
C ASP A 93 9.22 17.33 2.66
N ARG A 94 8.91 16.18 2.04
CA ARG A 94 7.56 15.60 1.95
C ARG A 94 7.43 14.21 2.51
N VAL A 95 8.52 13.56 2.89
CA VAL A 95 8.53 12.21 3.46
C VAL A 95 8.98 12.26 4.92
N THR A 96 8.15 11.75 5.81
CA THR A 96 8.44 11.63 7.24
C THR A 96 8.46 10.17 7.65
N ILE A 97 9.50 9.72 8.35
CA ILE A 97 9.61 8.34 8.84
C ILE A 97 9.54 8.34 10.38
N LEU A 98 8.64 7.53 10.94
CA LEU A 98 8.36 7.46 12.37
C LEU A 98 8.54 6.05 12.91
N LEU A 99 9.12 5.94 14.10
CA LEU A 99 9.09 4.73 14.91
C LEU A 99 7.70 4.62 15.55
N GLN A 100 6.83 3.79 14.96
CA GLN A 100 5.44 3.72 15.37
C GLN A 100 4.86 2.34 15.09
N ASP A 101 4.18 1.78 16.07
CA ASP A 101 3.39 0.57 15.89
C ASP A 101 2.03 0.91 15.26
N PHE A 102 1.75 0.33 14.10
CA PHE A 102 0.47 0.50 13.41
C PHE A 102 -0.71 -0.06 14.22
N SER A 103 -0.48 -1.10 15.03
CA SER A 103 -1.53 -1.69 15.86
C SER A 103 -2.03 -0.73 16.95
N ALA A 104 -1.17 0.19 17.37
CA ALA A 104 -1.49 1.22 18.36
C ALA A 104 -2.04 2.51 17.74
N LEU A 105 -2.02 2.67 16.40
CA LEU A 105 -2.60 3.82 15.73
C LEU A 105 -4.12 3.75 15.74
N THR A 106 -4.72 4.73 16.37
CA THR A 106 -6.17 4.96 16.34
C THR A 106 -6.45 6.38 15.86
N SER A 107 -7.68 6.65 15.45
CA SER A 107 -8.09 7.99 14.99
C SER A 107 -7.84 9.12 16.01
N HIS A 108 -7.69 8.78 17.29
CA HIS A 108 -7.47 9.74 18.37
C HIS A 108 -6.00 9.91 18.79
N LEU A 109 -5.13 8.95 18.42
CA LEU A 109 -3.71 8.92 18.80
C LEU A 109 -2.77 8.97 17.58
N SER A 110 -3.33 9.24 16.42
CA SER A 110 -2.58 9.27 15.17
C SER A 110 -1.72 10.52 15.08
N PRO A 111 -0.44 10.43 14.66
CA PRO A 111 0.37 11.56 14.29
C PRO A 111 -0.08 12.22 12.98
N LEU A 112 -1.12 11.69 12.33
CA LEU A 112 -1.64 12.16 11.06
C LEU A 112 -2.47 13.44 11.28
N THR A 113 -2.23 14.45 10.47
CA THR A 113 -2.95 15.72 10.51
C THR A 113 -4.34 15.63 9.84
N SER A 114 -4.53 14.65 8.98
CA SER A 114 -5.80 14.31 8.32
C SER A 114 -5.84 12.82 7.98
N PRO A 115 -7.04 12.25 7.70
CA PRO A 115 -7.14 10.86 7.23
C PRO A 115 -6.34 10.63 5.94
N PRO A 116 -5.53 9.56 5.85
CA PRO A 116 -4.80 9.25 4.63
C PRO A 116 -5.76 8.91 3.47
N SER A 117 -5.41 9.35 2.28
CA SER A 117 -6.10 8.95 1.03
C SER A 117 -5.62 7.57 0.55
N VAL A 118 -4.39 7.19 0.89
CA VAL A 118 -3.81 5.91 0.52
C VAL A 118 -3.07 5.33 1.72
N ILE A 119 -3.30 4.03 1.97
CA ILE A 119 -2.49 3.22 2.87
C ILE A 119 -1.87 2.12 2.04
N VAL A 120 -0.54 2.01 2.08
CA VAL A 120 0.21 0.93 1.44
C VAL A 120 0.87 0.05 2.49
N CYS A 121 0.90 -1.27 2.26
CA CYS A 121 1.59 -2.20 3.13
C CYS A 121 2.11 -3.41 2.36
N ASN A 122 3.39 -3.72 2.55
CA ASN A 122 3.98 -4.99 2.18
C ASN A 122 4.18 -5.80 3.48
N PRO A 123 3.11 -6.44 3.99
CA PRO A 123 3.16 -7.05 5.31
C PRO A 123 4.15 -8.21 5.38
N PRO A 124 4.74 -8.49 6.54
CA PRO A 124 5.59 -9.64 6.72
C PRO A 124 4.83 -10.93 6.39
N TYR A 125 5.46 -11.83 5.65
CA TYR A 125 4.81 -13.07 5.26
C TYR A 125 4.74 -14.01 6.46
N PHE A 126 3.53 -14.40 6.85
CA PHE A 126 3.32 -15.48 7.80
C PHE A 126 3.65 -16.81 7.10
N THR A 127 4.91 -17.21 7.10
CA THR A 127 5.23 -18.61 6.85
C THR A 127 4.63 -19.38 8.03
N GLN A 128 3.70 -20.29 7.74
CA GLN A 128 3.35 -21.38 8.66
C GLN A 128 4.60 -22.28 8.74
N SER A 129 5.64 -21.83 9.42
CA SER A 129 6.71 -22.70 9.85
C SER A 129 6.05 -23.67 10.80
N LEU A 130 6.15 -24.97 10.50
CA LEU A 130 5.83 -26.05 11.45
C LEU A 130 6.32 -25.63 12.84
N PRO A 131 5.50 -25.82 13.89
CA PRO A 131 5.87 -25.41 15.24
C PRO A 131 7.25 -25.97 15.56
N CYS A 132 8.23 -25.09 15.76
CA CYS A 132 9.52 -25.47 16.29
C CYS A 132 9.28 -25.96 17.72
N PRO A 133 9.96 -27.02 18.21
CA PRO A 133 9.74 -27.58 19.56
C PRO A 133 10.01 -26.60 20.72
N ASP A 134 10.39 -25.36 20.44
CA ASP A 134 10.70 -24.32 21.42
C ASP A 134 9.51 -23.32 21.50
N ASP A 135 8.43 -23.74 22.19
CA ASP A 135 7.16 -23.03 22.32
C ASP A 135 7.28 -21.57 22.81
N LYS A 136 8.30 -21.25 23.61
CA LYS A 136 8.47 -19.89 24.16
C LYS A 136 9.00 -18.86 23.17
N ARG A 137 9.80 -19.28 22.17
CA ARG A 137 10.28 -18.38 21.11
C ARG A 137 9.27 -18.20 19.98
N THR A 138 8.41 -19.18 19.79
CA THR A 138 7.37 -19.14 18.76
C THR A 138 6.22 -18.22 19.18
N MET A 139 5.80 -18.23 20.44
CA MET A 139 4.77 -17.34 20.97
C MET A 139 5.19 -15.86 20.92
N ALA A 140 6.43 -15.53 21.32
CA ALA A 140 6.94 -14.16 21.30
C ALA A 140 7.07 -13.56 19.88
N ARG A 141 7.25 -14.40 18.84
CA ARG A 141 7.30 -13.93 17.44
C ARG A 141 5.92 -13.79 16.80
N HIS A 142 4.88 -14.40 17.35
CA HIS A 142 3.51 -14.27 16.85
C HIS A 142 2.80 -13.03 17.36
N ASP A 143 3.20 -12.49 18.51
CA ASP A 143 2.59 -11.29 19.09
C ASP A 143 3.14 -9.97 18.50
N ASP A 144 4.36 -9.99 17.91
CA ASP A 144 5.04 -8.79 17.39
C ASP A 144 4.79 -8.51 15.90
N THR A 145 4.03 -9.35 15.17
CA THR A 145 3.83 -9.18 13.74
C THR A 145 2.43 -8.64 13.42
N LEU A 146 2.37 -7.60 12.59
CA LEU A 146 1.14 -6.99 12.09
C LEU A 146 0.23 -8.03 11.41
N SER A 147 -0.89 -8.41 12.04
CA SER A 147 -1.85 -9.34 11.47
C SER A 147 -2.68 -8.68 10.35
N TYR A 148 -3.17 -9.47 9.38
CA TYR A 148 -4.10 -8.95 8.35
C TYR A 148 -5.37 -8.36 8.95
N ARG A 149 -5.88 -8.93 10.05
CA ARG A 149 -7.02 -8.39 10.79
C ARG A 149 -6.69 -7.00 11.33
N THR A 150 -5.57 -6.86 12.05
CA THR A 150 -5.15 -5.56 12.59
C THR A 150 -4.92 -4.55 11.48
N LEU A 151 -4.24 -4.97 10.39
CA LEU A 151 -4.02 -4.12 9.22
C LEU A 151 -5.34 -3.62 8.64
N ALA A 152 -6.28 -4.52 8.34
CA ALA A 152 -7.56 -4.16 7.75
C ALA A 152 -8.42 -3.29 8.68
N THR A 153 -8.52 -3.67 9.96
CA THR A 153 -9.36 -2.93 10.93
C THR A 153 -8.85 -1.51 11.16
N ASN A 154 -7.54 -1.35 11.37
CA ASN A 154 -6.97 -0.02 11.61
C ASN A 154 -6.96 0.82 10.33
N ALA A 155 -6.67 0.22 9.17
CA ALA A 155 -6.77 0.91 7.89
C ALA A 155 -8.20 1.43 7.63
N TRP A 156 -9.23 0.63 7.94
CA TRP A 156 -10.62 1.07 7.83
C TRP A 156 -10.91 2.32 8.67
N GLN A 157 -10.41 2.36 9.90
CA GLN A 157 -10.64 3.49 10.82
C GLN A 157 -9.87 4.75 10.41
N LEU A 158 -8.67 4.59 9.87
CA LEU A 158 -7.79 5.71 9.56
C LEU A 158 -8.03 6.29 8.16
N LEU A 159 -8.36 5.44 7.19
CA LEU A 159 -8.47 5.82 5.77
C LEU A 159 -9.60 6.82 5.56
N SER A 160 -9.40 7.81 4.69
CA SER A 160 -10.47 8.69 4.22
C SER A 160 -11.57 7.88 3.52
N ASP A 161 -12.76 8.46 3.37
CA ASP A 161 -13.92 7.74 2.83
C ASP A 161 -13.69 7.23 1.38
N GLY A 162 -13.11 8.05 0.52
CA GLY A 162 -12.73 7.70 -0.86
C GLY A 162 -11.36 7.01 -0.99
N GLY A 163 -10.66 6.76 0.13
CA GLY A 163 -9.29 6.28 0.13
C GLY A 163 -9.14 4.80 -0.24
N GLU A 164 -7.88 4.39 -0.46
CA GLU A 164 -7.51 3.05 -0.90
C GLU A 164 -6.47 2.40 0.01
N LEU A 165 -6.75 1.16 0.46
CA LEU A 165 -5.75 0.26 1.07
C LEU A 165 -5.16 -0.63 -0.02
N SER A 166 -3.87 -0.51 -0.31
CA SER A 166 -3.13 -1.33 -1.26
C SER A 166 -2.11 -2.23 -0.56
N VAL A 167 -2.14 -3.52 -0.86
CA VAL A 167 -1.22 -4.51 -0.28
C VAL A 167 -0.64 -5.45 -1.33
N ILE A 168 0.53 -6.01 -1.05
CA ILE A 168 1.07 -7.15 -1.80
C ILE A 168 1.23 -8.34 -0.86
N VAL A 169 0.69 -9.51 -1.26
CA VAL A 169 0.75 -10.71 -0.46
C VAL A 169 1.10 -11.94 -1.32
N PRO A 170 1.62 -13.03 -0.73
CA PRO A 170 1.72 -14.33 -1.40
C PRO A 170 0.34 -14.81 -1.87
N THR A 171 0.29 -15.48 -3.02
CA THR A 171 -0.99 -15.95 -3.60
C THR A 171 -1.75 -16.92 -2.68
N ASP A 172 -1.06 -17.71 -1.87
CA ASP A 172 -1.65 -18.61 -0.87
C ASP A 172 -2.25 -17.88 0.34
N GLN A 173 -1.92 -16.60 0.54
CA GLN A 173 -2.48 -15.73 1.59
C GLN A 173 -3.60 -14.82 1.08
N GLN A 174 -3.87 -14.79 -0.22
CA GLN A 174 -4.88 -13.92 -0.84
C GLN A 174 -6.24 -14.03 -0.16
N ALA A 175 -6.78 -15.25 -0.08
CA ALA A 175 -8.12 -15.50 0.48
C ALA A 175 -8.23 -15.02 1.95
N ARG A 176 -7.15 -15.16 2.73
CA ARG A 176 -7.10 -14.70 4.11
C ARG A 176 -7.10 -13.17 4.18
N MET A 177 -6.29 -12.49 3.36
CA MET A 177 -6.27 -11.02 3.33
C MET A 177 -7.63 -10.46 2.90
N GLU A 178 -8.24 -11.02 1.86
CA GLU A 178 -9.57 -10.61 1.40
C GLU A 178 -10.64 -10.80 2.47
N ALA A 179 -10.64 -11.95 3.16
CA ALA A 179 -11.60 -12.22 4.23
C ALA A 179 -11.50 -11.21 5.38
N GLU A 180 -10.29 -10.89 5.83
CA GLU A 180 -10.09 -9.90 6.91
C GLU A 180 -10.44 -8.48 6.44
N ALA A 181 -10.18 -8.13 5.18
CA ALA A 181 -10.59 -6.84 4.61
C ALA A 181 -12.12 -6.72 4.55
N VAL A 182 -12.82 -7.76 4.10
CA VAL A 182 -14.29 -7.79 4.05
C VAL A 182 -14.90 -7.72 5.47
N LEU A 183 -14.33 -8.45 6.43
CA LEU A 183 -14.77 -8.39 7.82
C LEU A 183 -14.58 -7.00 8.45
N ALA A 184 -13.57 -6.25 8.02
CA ALA A 184 -13.37 -4.87 8.43
C ALA A 184 -14.33 -3.88 7.73
N GLY A 185 -15.02 -4.28 6.66
CA GLY A 185 -15.98 -3.47 5.89
C GLY A 185 -15.51 -3.08 4.48
N PHE A 186 -14.29 -3.43 4.08
CA PHE A 186 -13.76 -3.12 2.77
C PHE A 186 -14.38 -3.95 1.64
N SER A 187 -14.36 -3.38 0.44
CA SER A 187 -14.63 -4.07 -0.82
C SER A 187 -13.37 -4.10 -1.68
N LEU A 188 -13.09 -5.24 -2.31
CA LEU A 188 -12.00 -5.36 -3.27
C LEU A 188 -12.34 -4.50 -4.50
N CYS A 189 -11.44 -3.60 -4.91
CA CYS A 189 -11.60 -2.78 -6.11
C CYS A 189 -10.61 -3.14 -7.24
N ARG A 190 -9.41 -3.63 -6.90
CA ARG A 190 -8.42 -4.06 -7.90
C ARG A 190 -7.65 -5.30 -7.41
N GLU A 191 -7.35 -6.17 -8.36
CA GLU A 191 -6.51 -7.37 -8.17
C GLU A 191 -5.50 -7.47 -9.31
N CYS A 192 -4.23 -7.66 -9.02
CA CYS A 192 -3.22 -7.97 -10.03
C CYS A 192 -2.40 -9.19 -9.60
N LYS A 193 -2.56 -10.31 -10.34
CA LYS A 193 -1.78 -11.54 -10.13
C LYS A 193 -0.40 -11.41 -10.75
N VAL A 194 0.66 -11.59 -9.96
CA VAL A 194 2.04 -11.42 -10.40
C VAL A 194 2.69 -12.78 -10.65
N LYS A 195 3.14 -12.99 -11.89
CA LYS A 195 3.87 -14.16 -12.35
C LYS A 195 5.36 -13.88 -12.51
N THR A 196 6.20 -14.83 -12.16
CA THR A 196 7.65 -14.74 -12.43
C THR A 196 8.02 -15.12 -13.88
N SER A 197 7.14 -15.84 -14.57
CA SER A 197 7.21 -16.12 -16.00
C SER A 197 5.81 -16.52 -16.51
N THR A 198 5.58 -16.42 -17.81
CA THR A 198 4.29 -16.72 -18.47
C THR A 198 3.74 -18.11 -18.14
N ASN A 199 4.61 -19.12 -18.05
CA ASN A 199 4.24 -20.54 -17.86
C ASN A 199 4.14 -20.97 -16.40
N LYS A 200 4.40 -20.08 -15.42
CA LYS A 200 4.32 -20.39 -13.99
C LYS A 200 3.06 -19.81 -13.36
N PRO A 201 2.51 -20.46 -12.34
CA PRO A 201 1.41 -19.87 -11.57
C PRO A 201 1.87 -18.58 -10.90
N PRO A 202 0.95 -17.65 -10.62
CA PRO A 202 1.27 -16.44 -9.88
C PRO A 202 1.77 -16.79 -8.48
N LYS A 203 2.78 -16.04 -8.01
CA LYS A 203 3.36 -16.19 -6.67
C LYS A 203 2.99 -15.06 -5.72
N ARG A 204 2.61 -13.92 -6.25
CA ARG A 204 2.17 -12.73 -5.52
C ARG A 204 0.88 -12.22 -6.09
N VAL A 205 0.15 -11.51 -5.29
CA VAL A 205 -1.02 -10.75 -5.70
C VAL A 205 -0.99 -9.37 -5.06
N LEU A 206 -1.24 -8.36 -5.87
CA LEU A 206 -1.50 -7.01 -5.45
C LEU A 206 -3.01 -6.86 -5.29
N LEU A 207 -3.45 -6.37 -4.15
CA LEU A 207 -4.86 -6.19 -3.81
C LEU A 207 -5.09 -4.75 -3.39
N ALA A 208 -6.13 -4.13 -3.90
CA ALA A 208 -6.57 -2.82 -3.47
C ALA A 208 -8.02 -2.88 -3.00
N PHE A 209 -8.27 -2.22 -1.88
CA PHE A 209 -9.56 -2.23 -1.21
C PHE A 209 -10.04 -0.80 -0.96
N ARG A 210 -11.35 -0.57 -1.06
CA ARG A 210 -12.02 0.69 -0.76
C ARG A 210 -13.20 0.46 0.16
N LYS A 211 -13.69 1.54 0.81
CA LYS A 211 -14.85 1.49 1.69
C LYS A 211 -16.15 1.26 0.92
N HIS A 212 -16.22 1.77 -0.31
CA HIS A 212 -17.41 1.64 -1.14
C HIS A 212 -17.37 0.41 -2.05
N PRO A 213 -18.50 -0.30 -2.23
CA PRO A 213 -18.58 -1.42 -3.15
C PRO A 213 -18.23 -1.01 -4.59
N SER A 214 -17.42 -1.83 -5.25
CA SER A 214 -17.05 -1.66 -6.66
C SER A 214 -16.89 -3.02 -7.34
N THR A 215 -17.03 -3.05 -8.66
CA THR A 215 -16.66 -4.22 -9.45
C THR A 215 -15.14 -4.28 -9.54
N PRO A 216 -14.47 -5.34 -9.03
CA PRO A 216 -13.03 -5.37 -9.01
C PRO A 216 -12.42 -5.53 -10.40
N LEU A 217 -11.47 -4.65 -10.76
CA LEU A 217 -10.62 -4.81 -11.94
C LEU A 217 -9.58 -5.91 -11.66
N ARG A 218 -9.59 -6.98 -12.47
CA ARG A 218 -8.66 -8.09 -12.34
C ARG A 218 -7.69 -8.16 -13.49
N THR A 219 -6.39 -8.16 -13.18
CA THR A 219 -5.30 -8.19 -14.15
C THR A 219 -4.26 -9.26 -13.81
N THR A 220 -3.35 -9.50 -14.73
CA THR A 220 -2.18 -10.35 -14.49
C THR A 220 -0.95 -9.65 -15.06
N LEU A 221 0.11 -9.59 -14.27
CA LEU A 221 1.40 -9.02 -14.63
C LEU A 221 2.46 -10.12 -14.64
N THR A 222 3.28 -10.17 -15.69
CA THR A 222 4.44 -11.07 -15.74
C THR A 222 5.71 -10.25 -15.60
N ILE A 223 6.57 -10.59 -14.63
CA ILE A 223 7.87 -9.91 -14.43
C ILE A 223 8.68 -10.01 -15.73
N GLY A 224 9.19 -8.87 -16.19
CA GLY A 224 9.95 -8.76 -17.43
C GLY A 224 9.10 -8.64 -18.71
N SER A 225 7.76 -8.55 -18.61
CA SER A 225 6.90 -8.21 -19.76
C SER A 225 6.93 -6.73 -20.08
N ALA A 226 6.37 -6.34 -21.22
CA ALA A 226 6.26 -4.92 -21.61
C ALA A 226 5.46 -4.12 -20.58
N GLU A 227 4.36 -4.69 -20.08
CA GLU A 227 3.51 -4.07 -19.05
C GLU A 227 4.26 -3.91 -17.73
N TYR A 228 5.14 -4.87 -17.37
CA TYR A 228 5.99 -4.76 -16.19
C TYR A 228 6.99 -3.61 -16.35
N HIS A 229 7.65 -3.52 -17.51
CA HIS A 229 8.60 -2.44 -17.79
C HIS A 229 7.90 -1.08 -17.81
N GLU A 230 6.72 -0.98 -18.40
CA GLU A 230 5.93 0.25 -18.39
C GLU A 230 5.53 0.66 -16.96
N LEU A 231 5.06 -0.29 -16.14
CA LEU A 231 4.68 -0.04 -14.75
C LEU A 231 5.86 0.45 -13.89
N THR A 232 7.06 -0.04 -14.17
CA THR A 232 8.23 0.19 -13.31
C THR A 232 9.29 1.11 -13.94
N LYS A 233 9.04 1.69 -15.11
CA LYS A 233 10.00 2.47 -15.90
C LYS A 233 10.66 3.62 -15.14
N ASP A 234 9.92 4.24 -14.22
CA ASP A 234 10.40 5.40 -13.48
C ASP A 234 11.21 5.03 -12.22
N PHE A 235 11.36 3.72 -11.93
CA PHE A 235 11.98 3.19 -10.71
C PHE A 235 13.21 2.31 -10.96
N TYR A 236 13.47 1.93 -12.20
CA TYR A 236 14.69 1.25 -12.63
C TYR A 236 15.46 2.10 -13.62
N LEU A 237 16.80 2.11 -13.43
CA LEU A 237 17.75 2.71 -14.37
C LEU A 237 17.96 1.78 -15.55
#